data_3f60a9c58b1d3e99db1f9ff76b940970
#
_entry.id   3f60a9c58b1d3e99db1f9ff76b940970
#
_cell.length_a   1.000
_cell.length_b   1.000
_cell.length_c   1.000
_cell.angle_alpha   90.00
_cell.angle_beta   90.00
_cell.angle_gamma   90.00
#
_symmetry.space_group_name_H-M   'P 1'
#
loop_
_entity.id
_entity.type
_entity.pdbx_description
1 polymer ?
#
loop_
_entity_poly.entity_id
_entity_poly.type
_entity_poly.pdbx_seq_one_letter_code
_entity_poly.pdbx_strand_id
1 'polypeptide(L)'
;MGNNLCYIGVCGATRSGKTTLCRNIIKYLKSDEKHIIHLDDFFSLELLYEHKNNWEIPEVISWEDLIEEIEKPKYIIKFNNKNFILVEGFLLFKQPLFYKFNKSIFIYITKGEAKKRRMETKPVPEDYYENLVWPNFLRNNYHLAKIKKNKEKMLGKDILVLDSTKETEEGMSQKAIKFIFNEKDLKRDLIREQELLNDIERQYKELENKSK
;
A
#
# COMPACT_ATOMS: atom_id res chain seq x y z
N MET A 1 13.47 1.15 28.44
CA MET A 1 12.10 1.60 28.02
C MET A 1 11.95 1.22 26.55
N GLY A 2 11.13 0.20 26.27
CA GLY A 2 10.97 -0.27 24.88
C GLY A 2 10.36 0.84 24.01
N ASN A 3 10.98 1.14 22.90
CA ASN A 3 10.44 2.07 21.90
C ASN A 3 9.09 1.55 21.40
N ASN A 4 8.00 2.17 21.86
CA ASN A 4 6.62 1.87 21.43
C ASN A 4 6.36 2.47 20.02
N LEU A 5 7.28 2.24 19.08
CA LEU A 5 7.19 2.76 17.72
C LEU A 5 6.45 1.73 16.83
N CYS A 6 5.37 2.16 16.22
CA CYS A 6 4.55 1.36 15.32
C CYS A 6 4.67 1.89 13.88
N TYR A 7 5.21 1.08 13.00
CA TYR A 7 5.28 1.37 11.57
C TYR A 7 3.99 0.91 10.89
N ILE A 8 3.33 1.84 10.21
CA ILE A 8 2.08 1.61 9.46
C ILE A 8 2.40 1.76 7.98
N GLY A 9 2.16 0.71 7.21
CA GLY A 9 2.28 0.74 5.75
C GLY A 9 0.91 0.70 5.08
N VAL A 10 0.68 1.60 4.11
CA VAL A 10 -0.53 1.63 3.28
C VAL A 10 -0.16 1.41 1.82
N CYS A 11 -0.59 0.29 1.25
CA CYS A 11 -0.28 -0.10 -0.13
C CYS A 11 -1.56 -0.29 -0.95
N GLY A 12 -1.45 -0.20 -2.26
CA GLY A 12 -2.55 -0.40 -3.20
C GLY A 12 -2.28 0.23 -4.56
N ALA A 13 -3.09 -0.07 -5.56
CA ALA A 13 -2.94 0.44 -6.91
C ALA A 13 -3.01 1.98 -6.99
N THR A 14 -2.61 2.51 -8.14
CA THR A 14 -2.87 3.92 -8.45
C THR A 14 -4.35 4.23 -8.27
N ARG A 15 -4.67 5.40 -7.69
CA ARG A 15 -6.05 5.87 -7.43
C ARG A 15 -6.92 4.95 -6.54
N SER A 16 -6.33 4.03 -5.81
CA SER A 16 -7.07 3.22 -4.83
C SER A 16 -7.51 3.99 -3.58
N GLY A 17 -7.01 5.22 -3.36
CA GLY A 17 -7.35 6.04 -2.20
C GLY A 17 -6.32 6.00 -1.06
N LYS A 18 -5.09 5.52 -1.30
CA LYS A 18 -4.02 5.47 -0.28
C LYS A 18 -3.79 6.78 0.44
N THR A 19 -3.52 7.84 -0.32
CA THR A 19 -3.23 9.16 0.23
C THR A 19 -4.40 9.72 1.02
N THR A 20 -5.63 9.52 0.54
CA THR A 20 -6.85 9.92 1.25
C THR A 20 -6.98 9.18 2.58
N LEU A 21 -6.76 7.86 2.58
CA LEU A 21 -6.78 7.07 3.81
C LEU A 21 -5.69 7.54 4.79
N CYS A 22 -4.48 7.80 4.31
CA CYS A 22 -3.39 8.32 5.15
C CYS A 22 -3.73 9.69 5.76
N ARG A 23 -4.34 10.61 5.01
CA ARG A 23 -4.82 11.88 5.52
C ARG A 23 -5.86 11.71 6.63
N ASN A 24 -6.79 10.77 6.48
CA ASN A 24 -7.78 10.48 7.51
C ASN A 24 -7.16 9.86 8.76
N ILE A 25 -6.18 8.97 8.60
CA ILE A 25 -5.39 8.43 9.73
C ILE A 25 -4.64 9.57 10.45
N ILE A 26 -3.93 10.43 9.72
CA ILE A 26 -3.21 11.59 10.27
C ILE A 26 -4.14 12.54 11.04
N LYS A 27 -5.29 12.84 10.47
CA LYS A 27 -6.32 13.67 11.12
C LYS A 27 -6.79 13.06 12.45
N TYR A 28 -7.03 11.74 12.46
CA TYR A 28 -7.39 11.02 13.68
C TYR A 28 -6.26 11.08 14.73
N LEU A 29 -5.02 10.94 14.29
CA LEU A 29 -3.83 11.03 15.14
C LEU A 29 -3.49 12.48 15.54
N LYS A 30 -4.31 13.46 15.17
CA LYS A 30 -4.12 14.90 15.44
C LYS A 30 -2.73 15.40 15.04
N SER A 31 -2.28 14.98 13.87
CA SER A 31 -0.96 15.28 13.32
C SER A 31 -1.06 16.01 11.98
N ASP A 32 0.07 16.36 11.38
CA ASP A 32 0.19 17.13 10.13
C ASP A 32 0.49 16.15 8.96
N GLU A 33 -0.02 16.45 7.76
CA GLU A 33 0.23 15.65 6.54
C GLU A 33 1.70 15.52 6.18
N LYS A 34 2.55 16.48 6.58
CA LYS A 34 4.00 16.38 6.41
C LYS A 34 4.66 15.19 7.11
N HIS A 35 3.94 14.52 8.03
CA HIS A 35 4.41 13.30 8.68
C HIS A 35 4.06 12.03 7.89
N ILE A 36 3.36 12.13 6.75
CA ILE A 36 3.17 11.01 5.83
C ILE A 36 4.42 10.90 4.96
N ILE A 37 5.00 9.71 4.89
CA ILE A 37 6.09 9.42 3.97
C ILE A 37 5.49 8.81 2.70
N HIS A 38 5.68 9.48 1.58
CA HIS A 38 5.18 9.04 0.28
C HIS A 38 6.29 8.33 -0.49
N LEU A 39 6.06 7.08 -0.92
CA LEU A 39 7.01 6.35 -1.78
C LEU A 39 7.34 7.14 -3.05
N ASP A 40 6.36 7.88 -3.56
CA ASP A 40 6.49 8.64 -4.80
C ASP A 40 7.56 9.76 -4.71
N ASP A 41 7.96 10.17 -3.51
CA ASP A 41 9.02 11.17 -3.29
C ASP A 41 10.44 10.58 -3.48
N PHE A 42 10.55 9.25 -3.63
CA PHE A 42 11.82 8.51 -3.72
C PHE A 42 12.10 7.95 -5.11
N PHE A 43 11.44 8.45 -6.15
CA PHE A 43 11.83 8.16 -7.52
C PHE A 43 13.19 8.78 -7.85
N SER A 44 14.13 7.96 -8.33
CA SER A 44 15.41 8.43 -8.84
C SER A 44 15.30 8.78 -10.32
N LEU A 45 15.62 10.04 -10.66
CA LEU A 45 15.63 10.48 -12.06
C LEU A 45 16.66 9.75 -12.90
N GLU A 46 17.81 9.38 -12.31
CA GLU A 46 18.86 8.61 -12.98
C GLU A 46 18.36 7.21 -13.33
N LEU A 47 17.79 6.48 -12.35
CA LEU A 47 17.21 5.16 -12.57
C LEU A 47 16.02 5.19 -13.52
N LEU A 48 15.20 6.24 -13.48
CA LEU A 48 14.10 6.42 -14.44
C LEU A 48 14.62 6.54 -15.87
N TYR A 49 15.70 7.29 -16.09
CA TYR A 49 16.31 7.41 -17.41
C TYR A 49 16.85 6.06 -17.91
N GLU A 50 17.56 5.33 -17.07
CA GLU A 50 18.07 3.98 -17.39
C GLU A 50 16.95 3.00 -17.74
N HIS A 51 15.81 3.09 -17.07
CA HIS A 51 14.63 2.26 -17.26
C HIS A 51 13.60 2.85 -18.22
N LYS A 52 14.01 3.70 -19.16
CA LYS A 52 13.17 4.28 -20.24
C LYS A 52 11.92 4.99 -19.70
N ASN A 53 12.05 5.68 -18.58
CA ASN A 53 10.96 6.38 -17.87
C ASN A 53 9.78 5.47 -17.48
N ASN A 54 10.05 4.23 -17.11
CA ASN A 54 9.03 3.34 -16.58
C ASN A 54 8.87 3.57 -15.07
N TRP A 55 7.88 4.36 -14.67
CA TRP A 55 7.54 4.72 -13.29
C TRP A 55 6.91 3.59 -12.48
N GLU A 56 6.60 2.46 -13.10
CA GLU A 56 5.76 1.42 -12.49
C GLU A 56 6.58 0.24 -11.96
N ILE A 57 7.91 0.35 -11.97
CA ILE A 57 8.81 -0.72 -11.53
C ILE A 57 9.59 -0.32 -10.27
N PRO A 58 9.92 -1.29 -9.41
CA PRO A 58 10.64 -1.01 -8.16
C PRO A 58 12.09 -0.57 -8.36
N GLU A 59 12.68 -0.85 -9.52
CA GLU A 59 14.06 -0.54 -9.88
C GLU A 59 14.31 0.98 -9.96
N VAL A 60 13.27 1.80 -10.14
CA VAL A 60 13.38 3.26 -10.22
C VAL A 60 13.19 3.98 -8.88
N ILE A 61 13.03 3.22 -7.80
CA ILE A 61 12.91 3.75 -6.44
C ILE A 61 14.26 3.70 -5.73
N SER A 62 14.67 4.81 -5.12
CA SER A 62 15.77 4.85 -4.17
C SER A 62 15.34 4.24 -2.83
N TRP A 63 15.41 2.91 -2.74
CA TRP A 63 14.99 2.18 -1.53
C TRP A 63 15.83 2.50 -0.32
N GLU A 64 17.12 2.78 -0.50
CA GLU A 64 18.04 3.12 0.57
C GLU A 64 17.62 4.45 1.20
N ASP A 65 17.34 5.47 0.38
CA ASP A 65 16.88 6.77 0.85
C ASP A 65 15.54 6.67 1.58
N LEU A 66 14.60 5.87 1.04
CA LEU A 66 13.31 5.62 1.72
C LEU A 66 13.51 4.96 3.08
N ILE A 67 14.38 3.95 3.18
CA ILE A 67 14.66 3.24 4.44
C ILE A 67 15.30 4.19 5.44
N GLU A 68 16.25 5.03 5.01
CA GLU A 68 16.87 6.03 5.86
C GLU A 68 15.84 7.07 6.33
N GLU A 69 14.99 7.55 5.42
CA GLU A 69 13.97 8.55 5.72
C GLU A 69 12.93 8.07 6.74
N ILE A 70 12.50 6.79 6.63
CA ILE A 70 11.54 6.18 7.57
C ILE A 70 12.07 6.19 9.01
N GLU A 71 13.38 6.22 9.23
CA GLU A 71 13.98 6.19 10.55
C GLU A 71 14.21 7.58 11.15
N LYS A 72 13.95 8.65 10.40
CA LYS A 72 14.17 10.02 10.88
C LYS A 72 13.11 10.43 11.92
N PRO A 73 13.55 10.99 13.06
CA PRO A 73 12.64 11.39 14.15
C PRO A 73 11.56 12.41 13.75
N LYS A 74 11.79 13.19 12.68
CA LYS A 74 10.84 14.20 12.19
C LYS A 74 9.51 13.62 11.72
N TYR A 75 9.45 12.32 11.41
CA TYR A 75 8.22 11.62 10.99
C TYR A 75 7.49 10.90 12.12
N ILE A 76 8.01 10.97 13.34
CA ILE A 76 7.36 10.33 14.48
C ILE A 76 6.12 11.10 14.90
N ILE A 77 4.97 10.44 14.76
CA ILE A 77 3.67 10.91 15.22
C ILE A 77 3.44 10.40 16.64
N LYS A 78 3.25 11.31 17.60
CA LYS A 78 2.97 10.96 19.00
C LYS A 78 1.48 11.03 19.28
N PHE A 79 0.89 9.91 19.69
CA PHE A 79 -0.53 9.85 20.03
C PHE A 79 -0.79 8.81 21.12
N ASN A 80 -1.47 9.19 22.21
CA ASN A 80 -1.85 8.31 23.34
C ASN A 80 -0.68 7.43 23.86
N ASN A 81 0.45 8.05 24.18
CA ASN A 81 1.67 7.38 24.68
C ASN A 81 2.27 6.33 23.71
N LYS A 82 1.90 6.37 22.43
CA LYS A 82 2.46 5.57 21.36
C LYS A 82 3.09 6.46 20.30
N ASN A 83 4.07 5.93 19.60
CA ASN A 83 4.71 6.57 18.47
C ASN A 83 4.35 5.82 17.19
N PHE A 84 4.08 6.57 16.12
CA PHE A 84 3.71 5.99 14.83
C PHE A 84 4.57 6.60 13.72
N ILE A 85 4.85 5.80 12.71
CA ILE A 85 5.36 6.24 11.40
C ILE A 85 4.41 5.74 10.35
N LEU A 86 3.98 6.60 9.45
CA LEU A 86 3.01 6.30 8.39
C LEU A 86 3.67 6.44 7.02
N VAL A 87 3.68 5.37 6.27
CA VAL A 87 4.27 5.29 4.92
C VAL A 87 3.21 4.81 3.93
N GLU A 88 3.14 5.42 2.75
CA GLU A 88 2.24 4.96 1.69
C GLU A 88 2.94 4.81 0.34
N GLY A 89 2.47 3.87 -0.47
CA GLY A 89 2.98 3.69 -1.82
C GLY A 89 2.44 2.43 -2.51
N PHE A 90 2.52 2.40 -3.84
CA PHE A 90 1.96 1.31 -4.65
C PHE A 90 2.85 0.05 -4.71
N LEU A 91 4.15 0.20 -4.38
CA LEU A 91 5.14 -0.88 -4.31
C LEU A 91 5.57 -1.23 -2.89
N LEU A 92 4.92 -0.62 -1.89
CA LEU A 92 5.41 -0.59 -0.51
C LEU A 92 5.55 -1.98 0.13
N PHE A 93 4.73 -2.95 -0.28
CA PHE A 93 4.76 -4.29 0.30
C PHE A 93 5.70 -5.25 -0.43
N LYS A 94 6.65 -4.73 -1.20
CA LYS A 94 7.76 -5.52 -1.73
C LYS A 94 8.78 -5.81 -0.61
N GLN A 95 9.30 -7.04 -0.60
CA GLN A 95 10.36 -7.42 0.34
C GLN A 95 11.67 -6.66 0.04
N PRO A 96 12.47 -6.29 1.05
CA PRO A 96 12.32 -6.62 2.48
C PRO A 96 11.48 -5.61 3.29
N LEU A 97 11.11 -4.46 2.70
CA LEU A 97 10.46 -3.35 3.41
C LEU A 97 9.14 -3.76 4.10
N PHE A 98 8.39 -4.71 3.49
CA PHE A 98 7.15 -5.23 4.08
C PHE A 98 7.32 -5.67 5.55
N TYR A 99 8.47 -6.27 5.88
CA TYR A 99 8.71 -6.78 7.23
C TYR A 99 8.95 -5.68 8.28
N LYS A 100 9.23 -4.45 7.88
CA LYS A 100 9.32 -3.31 8.81
C LYS A 100 7.96 -2.91 9.38
N PHE A 101 6.87 -3.12 8.64
CA PHE A 101 5.55 -2.66 9.08
C PHE A 101 4.95 -3.56 10.17
N ASN A 102 4.55 -2.94 11.29
CA ASN A 102 3.77 -3.58 12.35
C ASN A 102 2.30 -3.70 11.94
N LYS A 103 1.81 -2.74 11.16
CA LYS A 103 0.47 -2.67 10.60
C LYS A 103 0.54 -2.50 9.10
N SER A 104 -0.01 -3.46 8.35
CA SER A 104 -0.05 -3.47 6.91
C SER A 104 -1.48 -3.32 6.43
N ILE A 105 -1.78 -2.29 5.64
CA ILE A 105 -3.10 -2.02 5.08
C ILE A 105 -2.99 -2.05 3.57
N PHE A 106 -3.72 -2.94 2.92
CA PHE A 106 -3.77 -3.03 1.47
C PHE A 106 -5.14 -2.55 0.97
N ILE A 107 -5.15 -1.58 0.07
CA ILE A 107 -6.37 -1.09 -0.55
C ILE A 107 -6.53 -1.76 -1.91
N TYR A 108 -7.47 -2.69 -1.96
CA TYR A 108 -7.92 -3.31 -3.20
C TYR A 108 -8.81 -2.34 -3.98
N ILE A 109 -8.68 -2.40 -5.29
CA ILE A 109 -9.55 -1.74 -6.27
C ILE A 109 -9.61 -2.61 -7.52
N THR A 110 -10.73 -2.66 -8.20
CA THR A 110 -10.82 -3.35 -9.50
C THR A 110 -10.06 -2.59 -10.58
N LYS A 111 -9.54 -3.31 -11.58
CA LYS A 111 -8.83 -2.72 -12.73
C LYS A 111 -9.64 -1.60 -13.41
N GLY A 112 -10.92 -1.88 -13.66
CA GLY A 112 -11.80 -0.93 -14.34
C GLY A 112 -12.00 0.36 -13.55
N GLU A 113 -12.23 0.25 -12.24
CA GLU A 113 -12.41 1.42 -11.39
C GLU A 113 -11.10 2.22 -11.21
N ALA A 114 -9.97 1.53 -11.05
CA ALA A 114 -8.65 2.18 -10.98
C ALA A 114 -8.33 2.95 -12.28
N LYS A 115 -8.60 2.32 -13.45
CA LYS A 115 -8.43 2.95 -14.76
C LYS A 115 -9.32 4.17 -14.89
N LYS A 116 -10.61 4.04 -14.58
CA LYS A 116 -11.57 5.15 -14.62
C LYS A 116 -11.07 6.34 -13.80
N ARG A 117 -10.79 6.14 -12.51
CA ARG A 117 -10.29 7.20 -11.61
C ARG A 117 -8.95 7.80 -12.08
N ARG A 118 -8.07 6.97 -12.67
CA ARG A 118 -6.79 7.44 -13.21
C ARG A 118 -7.02 8.37 -14.39
N MET A 119 -7.89 8.00 -15.35
CA MET A 119 -8.19 8.80 -16.54
C MET A 119 -8.89 10.11 -16.19
N GLU A 120 -9.75 10.13 -15.17
CA GLU A 120 -10.45 11.34 -14.70
C GLU A 120 -9.51 12.34 -13.99
N THR A 121 -8.46 11.86 -13.31
CA THR A 121 -7.66 12.71 -12.41
C THR A 121 -6.26 13.04 -12.92
N LYS A 122 -5.58 12.07 -13.54
CA LYS A 122 -4.24 12.21 -14.13
C LYS A 122 -4.15 11.26 -15.31
N PRO A 123 -4.74 11.62 -16.45
CA PRO A 123 -4.83 10.74 -17.62
C PRO A 123 -3.45 10.32 -18.11
N VAL A 124 -3.37 9.11 -18.59
CA VAL A 124 -2.19 8.54 -19.28
C VAL A 124 -2.67 7.86 -20.56
N PRO A 125 -1.78 7.62 -21.54
CA PRO A 125 -2.15 6.83 -22.71
C PRO A 125 -2.73 5.48 -22.31
N GLU A 126 -3.76 5.02 -23.00
CA GLU A 126 -4.44 3.76 -22.68
C GLU A 126 -3.46 2.58 -22.71
N ASP A 127 -2.62 2.53 -23.76
CA ASP A 127 -1.58 1.50 -23.90
C ASP A 127 -0.59 1.51 -22.74
N TYR A 128 -0.25 2.68 -22.21
CA TYR A 128 0.61 2.79 -21.03
C TYR A 128 -0.07 2.16 -19.80
N TYR A 129 -1.36 2.45 -19.60
CA TYR A 129 -2.10 1.85 -18.48
C TYR A 129 -2.21 0.33 -18.61
N GLU A 130 -2.60 -0.16 -19.79
CA GLU A 130 -2.85 -1.58 -20.04
C GLU A 130 -1.56 -2.43 -20.03
N ASN A 131 -0.46 -1.89 -20.56
CA ASN A 131 0.77 -2.64 -20.76
C ASN A 131 1.80 -2.43 -19.63
N LEU A 132 1.73 -1.32 -18.91
CA LEU A 132 2.72 -0.99 -17.86
C LEU A 132 2.09 -0.82 -16.48
N VAL A 133 1.11 0.09 -16.30
CA VAL A 133 0.60 0.43 -14.97
C VAL A 133 -0.01 -0.79 -14.28
N TRP A 134 -1.04 -1.37 -14.88
CA TRP A 134 -1.75 -2.49 -14.26
C TRP A 134 -0.92 -3.78 -14.19
N PRO A 135 -0.21 -4.21 -15.25
CA PRO A 135 0.66 -5.37 -15.19
C PRO A 135 1.75 -5.29 -14.13
N ASN A 136 2.42 -4.14 -14.00
CA ASN A 136 3.46 -4.00 -12.97
C ASN A 136 2.87 -3.96 -11.57
N PHE A 137 1.70 -3.35 -11.36
CA PHE A 137 0.98 -3.46 -10.10
C PHE A 137 0.71 -4.92 -9.72
N LEU A 138 0.22 -5.75 -10.65
CA LEU A 138 0.00 -7.18 -10.41
C LEU A 138 1.29 -7.92 -10.06
N ARG A 139 2.36 -7.73 -10.84
CA ARG A 139 3.68 -8.38 -10.61
C ARG A 139 4.26 -8.09 -9.23
N ASN A 140 3.98 -6.89 -8.72
CA ASN A 140 4.55 -6.46 -7.44
C ASN A 140 3.66 -6.82 -6.23
N ASN A 141 2.41 -7.21 -6.41
CA ASN A 141 1.46 -7.41 -5.32
C ASN A 141 0.80 -8.81 -5.24
N TYR A 142 0.93 -9.67 -6.27
CA TYR A 142 0.28 -10.99 -6.30
C TYR A 142 0.66 -11.89 -5.10
N HIS A 143 1.86 -11.72 -4.57
CA HIS A 143 2.37 -12.51 -3.45
C HIS A 143 1.62 -12.28 -2.13
N LEU A 144 0.88 -11.17 -2.01
CA LEU A 144 0.14 -10.81 -0.80
C LEU A 144 -0.95 -11.84 -0.46
N ALA A 145 -1.53 -12.50 -1.47
CA ALA A 145 -2.47 -13.59 -1.27
C ALA A 145 -1.87 -14.76 -0.48
N LYS A 146 -0.62 -15.12 -0.81
CA LYS A 146 0.11 -16.18 -0.12
C LYS A 146 0.53 -15.77 1.29
N ILE A 147 0.95 -14.51 1.46
CA ILE A 147 1.32 -13.97 2.77
C ILE A 147 0.13 -14.03 3.71
N LYS A 148 -1.04 -13.56 3.29
CA LYS A 148 -2.25 -13.55 4.11
C LYS A 148 -2.71 -14.95 4.47
N LYS A 149 -2.68 -15.89 3.51
CA LYS A 149 -3.08 -17.30 3.73
C LYS A 149 -2.16 -18.02 4.72
N ASN A 150 -0.87 -17.69 4.76
CA ASN A 150 0.14 -18.41 5.53
C ASN A 150 0.66 -17.58 6.72
N LYS A 151 -0.23 -16.93 7.47
CA LYS A 151 0.10 -16.07 8.61
C LYS A 151 1.14 -16.66 9.57
N GLU A 152 1.01 -17.94 9.91
CA GLU A 152 1.91 -18.62 10.86
C GLU A 152 3.35 -18.73 10.32
N LYS A 153 3.52 -18.93 9.01
CA LYS A 153 4.83 -19.00 8.36
C LYS A 153 5.49 -17.64 8.12
N MET A 154 4.73 -16.56 8.23
CA MET A 154 5.15 -15.19 7.91
C MET A 154 5.27 -14.31 9.15
N LEU A 155 5.78 -14.85 10.27
CA LEU A 155 6.04 -14.13 11.52
C LEU A 155 4.80 -13.41 12.09
N GLY A 156 3.61 -13.96 11.90
CA GLY A 156 2.37 -13.39 12.41
C GLY A 156 1.92 -12.08 11.73
N LYS A 157 2.50 -11.72 10.59
CA LYS A 157 2.10 -10.53 9.83
C LYS A 157 0.65 -10.63 9.38
N ASP A 158 -0.13 -9.63 9.75
CA ASP A 158 -1.53 -9.50 9.33
C ASP A 158 -1.68 -8.30 8.38
N ILE A 159 -2.45 -8.51 7.33
CA ILE A 159 -2.78 -7.48 6.34
C ILE A 159 -4.27 -7.22 6.45
N LEU A 160 -4.65 -5.97 6.78
CA LEU A 160 -6.01 -5.51 6.59
C LEU A 160 -6.22 -5.21 5.11
N VAL A 161 -7.23 -5.80 4.50
CA VAL A 161 -7.60 -5.53 3.11
C VAL A 161 -8.90 -4.74 3.08
N LEU A 162 -8.87 -3.57 2.42
CA LEU A 162 -10.01 -2.67 2.25
C LEU A 162 -10.42 -2.67 0.77
N ASP A 163 -11.72 -2.71 0.47
CA ASP A 163 -12.26 -2.73 -0.90
C ASP A 163 -12.76 -1.34 -1.31
N SER A 164 -11.90 -0.52 -1.91
CA SER A 164 -12.27 0.84 -2.33
C SER A 164 -13.27 0.87 -3.52
N THR A 165 -13.59 -0.27 -4.10
CA THR A 165 -14.64 -0.37 -5.11
C THR A 165 -16.04 -0.40 -4.47
N LYS A 166 -16.13 -0.91 -3.24
CA LYS A 166 -17.42 -1.15 -2.55
C LYS A 166 -17.57 -0.37 -1.25
N GLU A 167 -16.47 -0.03 -0.59
CA GLU A 167 -16.49 0.65 0.70
C GLU A 167 -16.40 2.16 0.53
N THR A 168 -17.07 2.89 1.42
CA THR A 168 -16.93 4.33 1.49
C THR A 168 -15.58 4.71 2.10
N GLU A 169 -15.11 5.92 1.79
CA GLU A 169 -13.88 6.47 2.37
C GLU A 169 -13.91 6.47 3.91
N GLU A 170 -15.04 6.88 4.48
CA GLU A 170 -15.23 6.90 5.93
C GLU A 170 -15.20 5.50 6.53
N GLY A 171 -15.88 4.52 5.90
CA GLY A 171 -15.87 3.11 6.33
C GLY A 171 -14.48 2.51 6.33
N MET A 172 -13.71 2.75 5.26
CA MET A 172 -12.30 2.32 5.17
C MET A 172 -11.46 2.97 6.27
N SER A 173 -11.65 4.26 6.51
CA SER A 173 -10.89 4.99 7.53
C SER A 173 -11.18 4.48 8.94
N GLN A 174 -12.43 4.22 9.28
CA GLN A 174 -12.82 3.65 10.57
C GLN A 174 -12.21 2.24 10.77
N LYS A 175 -12.27 1.37 9.76
CA LYS A 175 -11.66 0.04 9.82
C LYS A 175 -10.14 0.12 9.99
N ALA A 176 -9.47 1.01 9.26
CA ALA A 176 -8.03 1.20 9.37
C ALA A 176 -7.61 1.67 10.77
N ILE A 177 -8.30 2.64 11.34
CA ILE A 177 -8.05 3.16 12.69
C ILE A 177 -8.23 2.04 13.72
N LYS A 178 -9.35 1.32 13.70
CA LYS A 178 -9.60 0.18 14.59
C LYS A 178 -8.52 -0.91 14.47
N PHE A 179 -8.05 -1.17 13.24
CA PHE A 179 -6.96 -2.12 13.00
C PHE A 179 -5.63 -1.65 13.59
N ILE A 180 -5.28 -0.37 13.44
CA ILE A 180 -4.05 0.23 13.98
C ILE A 180 -4.04 0.11 15.50
N PHE A 181 -5.17 0.36 16.15
CA PHE A 181 -5.28 0.34 17.61
C PHE A 181 -5.61 -1.02 18.20
N ASN A 182 -5.79 -2.07 17.39
CA ASN A 182 -6.22 -3.41 17.81
C ASN A 182 -7.57 -3.40 18.55
N GLU A 183 -8.52 -2.58 18.12
CA GLU A 183 -9.84 -2.52 18.73
C GLU A 183 -10.58 -3.84 18.59
N LYS A 184 -11.18 -4.31 19.69
CA LYS A 184 -11.84 -5.63 19.74
C LYS A 184 -13.12 -5.70 18.90
N ASP A 185 -13.75 -4.56 18.67
CA ASP A 185 -14.97 -4.43 17.88
C ASP A 185 -14.72 -4.30 16.37
N LEU A 186 -13.46 -4.40 15.93
CA LEU A 186 -13.13 -4.44 14.50
C LEU A 186 -13.75 -5.66 13.84
N LYS A 187 -14.79 -5.43 13.07
CA LYS A 187 -15.40 -6.46 12.23
C LYS A 187 -14.63 -6.59 10.92
N ARG A 188 -14.02 -7.75 10.71
CA ARG A 188 -13.30 -8.10 9.48
C ARG A 188 -13.97 -9.29 8.82
N ASP A 189 -14.18 -9.21 7.54
CA ASP A 189 -14.52 -10.35 6.70
C ASP A 189 -13.24 -10.95 6.12
N LEU A 190 -12.61 -11.86 6.89
CA LEU A 190 -11.34 -12.47 6.52
C LEU A 190 -11.45 -13.32 5.23
N ILE A 191 -12.61 -13.88 4.95
CA ILE A 191 -12.87 -14.63 3.71
C ILE A 191 -12.82 -13.65 2.55
N ARG A 192 -13.60 -12.58 2.63
CA ARG A 192 -13.63 -11.53 1.59
C ARG A 192 -12.27 -10.89 1.37
N GLU A 193 -11.56 -10.56 2.45
CA GLU A 193 -10.20 -10.01 2.35
C GLU A 193 -9.24 -10.96 1.60
N GLN A 194 -9.36 -12.26 1.83
CA GLN A 194 -8.56 -13.27 1.12
C GLN A 194 -8.97 -13.38 -0.35
N GLU A 195 -10.27 -13.35 -0.66
CA GLU A 195 -10.78 -13.35 -2.04
C GLU A 195 -10.25 -12.19 -2.87
N LEU A 196 -10.22 -10.97 -2.30
CA LEU A 196 -9.70 -9.79 -2.98
C LEU A 196 -8.21 -9.94 -3.34
N LEU A 197 -7.40 -10.51 -2.45
CA LEU A 197 -5.99 -10.77 -2.75
C LEU A 197 -5.82 -11.94 -3.74
N ASN A 198 -6.67 -12.96 -3.66
CA ASN A 198 -6.68 -14.06 -4.63
C ASN A 198 -7.04 -13.56 -6.04
N ASP A 199 -7.89 -12.53 -6.15
CA ASP A 199 -8.20 -11.91 -7.44
C ASP A 199 -6.95 -11.27 -8.07
N ILE A 200 -6.13 -10.58 -7.30
CA ILE A 200 -4.83 -10.03 -7.76
C ILE A 200 -3.90 -11.16 -8.23
N GLU A 201 -3.80 -12.25 -7.46
CA GLU A 201 -2.98 -13.41 -7.86
C GLU A 201 -3.49 -14.08 -9.14
N ARG A 202 -4.81 -14.20 -9.30
CA ARG A 202 -5.43 -14.75 -10.50
C ARG A 202 -5.13 -13.90 -11.74
N GLN A 203 -5.35 -12.59 -11.65
CA GLN A 203 -5.05 -11.66 -12.76
C GLN A 203 -3.57 -11.70 -13.15
N TYR A 204 -2.66 -11.84 -12.17
CA TYR A 204 -1.23 -12.00 -12.43
C TYR A 204 -0.95 -13.28 -13.23
N LYS A 205 -1.53 -14.43 -12.83
CA LYS A 205 -1.37 -15.70 -13.55
C LYS A 205 -1.92 -15.65 -14.98
N GLU A 206 -3.04 -14.98 -15.19
CA GLU A 206 -3.60 -14.74 -16.52
C GLU A 206 -2.68 -13.89 -17.39
N LEU A 207 -2.02 -12.88 -16.80
CA LEU A 207 -1.03 -12.05 -17.48
C LEU A 207 0.19 -12.87 -17.91
N GLU A 208 0.75 -13.69 -17.02
CA GLU A 208 1.91 -14.55 -17.29
C GLU A 208 1.61 -15.57 -18.43
N ASN A 209 0.40 -16.13 -18.44
CA ASN A 209 0.01 -17.09 -19.48
C ASN A 209 -0.16 -16.45 -20.87
N LYS A 210 -0.46 -15.18 -20.96
CA LYS A 210 -0.56 -14.44 -22.24
C LYS A 210 0.81 -14.01 -22.78
N SER A 211 1.83 -14.03 -21.94
CA SER A 211 3.20 -13.61 -22.28
C SER A 211 4.08 -14.76 -22.76
N LYS A 212 3.55 -15.98 -22.73
CA LYS A 212 4.16 -17.22 -23.25
C LYS A 212 3.61 -17.55 -24.63
#